data_a1e3b2f4aa9170d04fad3b15f77fa4c5
#
_entry.id   a1e3b2f4aa9170d04fad3b15f77fa4c5
#
_cell.length_a   1.000
_cell.length_b   1.000
_cell.length_c   1.000
_cell.angle_alpha   90.00
_cell.angle_beta   90.00
_cell.angle_gamma   90.00
#
_symmetry.space_group_name_H-M   'P 1'
#
loop_
_entity.id
_entity.type
_entity.pdbx_description
1 polymer ?
#
loop_
_entity_poly.entity_id
_entity_poly.type
_entity_poly.pdbx_seq_one_letter_code
_entity_poly.pdbx_strand_id
1 'polypeptide(L)'
;MGRTYNFVPATSLDYRRLAEQRLPRFLFDYIDGGANDELTLRRNVEDFQSIRVRQHVMRDVSDIDTSTTLLGETVAMPVVLAPVGMAGLYSRRGELQAMRASDVAARLFRRIALQVNSQ
;
A
#
# COMPACT_ATOMS: atom_id res chain seq x y z
N MET A 1 -18.14 -30.54 -7.21
CA MET A 1 -18.66 -29.17 -7.13
C MET A 1 -17.85 -28.42 -6.05
N GLY A 2 -16.78 -27.71 -6.45
CA GLY A 2 -15.89 -27.02 -5.50
C GLY A 2 -16.60 -25.81 -4.90
N ARG A 3 -16.63 -25.71 -3.58
CA ARG A 3 -17.06 -24.50 -2.88
C ARG A 3 -16.11 -23.36 -3.26
N THR A 4 -16.61 -22.41 -4.04
CA THR A 4 -15.89 -21.15 -4.29
C THR A 4 -16.02 -20.32 -3.00
N TYR A 5 -15.01 -20.39 -2.15
CA TYR A 5 -14.92 -19.44 -1.04
C TYR A 5 -14.65 -18.08 -1.65
N ASN A 6 -15.51 -17.09 -1.37
CA ASN A 6 -15.21 -15.68 -1.64
C ASN A 6 -14.06 -15.28 -0.69
N PHE A 7 -12.83 -15.49 -1.15
CA PHE A 7 -11.65 -15.08 -0.42
C PHE A 7 -11.46 -13.58 -0.61
N VAL A 8 -11.59 -12.83 0.47
CA VAL A 8 -11.30 -11.41 0.51
C VAL A 8 -9.86 -11.24 1.00
N PRO A 9 -8.93 -10.78 0.16
CA PRO A 9 -7.55 -10.61 0.59
C PRO A 9 -7.46 -9.53 1.66
N ALA A 10 -6.84 -9.85 2.79
CA ALA A 10 -6.67 -8.96 3.93
C ALA A 10 -5.25 -8.37 4.01
N THR A 11 -4.28 -9.06 3.42
CA THR A 11 -2.85 -8.68 3.47
C THR A 11 -2.24 -8.58 2.09
N SER A 12 -1.09 -7.91 1.97
CA SER A 12 -0.30 -7.88 0.73
C SER A 12 0.12 -9.28 0.27
N LEU A 13 0.36 -10.22 1.19
CA LEU A 13 0.69 -11.60 0.87
C LEU A 13 -0.49 -12.34 0.23
N ASP A 14 -1.70 -12.02 0.61
CA ASP A 14 -2.90 -12.60 -0.01
C ASP A 14 -3.06 -12.11 -1.45
N TYR A 15 -2.82 -10.81 -1.70
CA TYR A 15 -2.79 -10.26 -3.05
C TYR A 15 -1.67 -10.88 -3.90
N ARG A 16 -0.49 -11.10 -3.33
CA ARG A 16 0.62 -11.80 -4.01
C ARG A 16 0.21 -13.21 -4.46
N ARG A 17 -0.44 -14.00 -3.58
CA ARG A 17 -0.94 -15.34 -3.91
C ARG A 17 -1.98 -15.31 -5.02
N LEU A 18 -2.88 -14.33 -5.02
CA LEU A 18 -3.86 -14.14 -6.09
C LEU A 18 -3.19 -13.75 -7.41
N ALA A 19 -2.17 -12.92 -7.37
CA ALA A 19 -1.40 -12.54 -8.55
C ALA A 19 -0.67 -13.76 -9.15
N GLU A 20 -0.03 -14.58 -8.32
CA GLU A 20 0.62 -15.82 -8.73
C GLU A 20 -0.31 -16.78 -9.47
N GLN A 21 -1.58 -16.87 -9.04
CA GLN A 21 -2.59 -17.72 -9.67
C GLN A 21 -3.17 -17.15 -10.98
N ARG A 22 -3.11 -15.85 -11.17
CA ARG A 22 -3.79 -15.15 -12.27
C ARG A 22 -2.86 -14.70 -13.38
N LEU A 23 -1.62 -14.36 -13.05
CA LEU A 23 -0.65 -13.84 -14.00
C LEU A 23 0.08 -15.00 -14.72
N PRO A 24 0.42 -14.83 -16.00
CA PRO A 24 1.41 -15.68 -16.64
C PRO A 24 2.72 -15.69 -15.84
N ARG A 25 3.35 -16.86 -15.75
CA ARG A 25 4.52 -17.07 -14.89
C ARG A 25 5.63 -16.02 -15.11
N PHE A 26 5.97 -15.74 -16.35
CA PHE A 26 7.03 -14.78 -16.67
C PHE A 26 6.73 -13.36 -16.18
N LEU A 27 5.44 -12.94 -16.17
CA LEU A 27 5.02 -11.66 -15.62
C LEU A 27 5.05 -11.67 -14.09
N PHE A 28 4.64 -12.77 -13.47
CA PHE A 28 4.70 -12.92 -12.04
C PHE A 28 6.15 -12.92 -11.54
N ASP A 29 7.03 -13.71 -12.15
CA ASP A 29 8.44 -13.77 -11.79
C ASP A 29 9.13 -12.41 -11.96
N TYR A 30 8.75 -11.62 -12.97
CA TYR A 30 9.29 -10.26 -13.17
C TYR A 30 8.88 -9.29 -12.06
N ILE A 31 7.61 -9.30 -11.62
CA ILE A 31 7.13 -8.36 -10.60
C ILE A 31 7.47 -8.80 -9.17
N ASP A 32 7.57 -10.10 -8.93
CA ASP A 32 7.83 -10.70 -7.64
C ASP A 32 9.32 -10.80 -7.29
N GLY A 33 10.16 -10.89 -8.31
CA GLY A 33 11.61 -11.02 -8.16
C GLY A 33 12.31 -9.70 -7.83
N GLY A 34 13.49 -9.83 -7.26
CA GLY A 34 14.41 -8.74 -6.97
C GLY A 34 15.67 -8.80 -7.84
N ALA A 35 16.51 -7.79 -7.74
CA ALA A 35 17.78 -7.72 -8.45
C ALA A 35 18.83 -8.63 -7.82
N ASN A 36 19.65 -9.27 -8.64
CA ASN A 36 20.78 -10.15 -8.25
C ASN A 36 20.37 -11.18 -7.20
N ASP A 37 21.03 -11.18 -6.05
CA ASP A 37 20.80 -12.12 -4.94
C ASP A 37 19.59 -11.75 -4.06
N GLU A 38 18.79 -10.80 -4.48
CA GLU A 38 17.55 -10.34 -3.79
C GLU A 38 17.76 -9.90 -2.33
N LEU A 39 18.96 -9.48 -1.97
CA LEU A 39 19.27 -9.07 -0.59
C LEU A 39 18.40 -7.89 -0.15
N THR A 40 18.25 -6.88 -1.01
CA THR A 40 17.42 -5.71 -0.71
C THR A 40 15.94 -6.08 -0.63
N LEU A 41 15.46 -6.96 -1.51
CA LEU A 41 14.07 -7.46 -1.48
C LEU A 41 13.76 -8.11 -0.12
N ARG A 42 14.63 -8.99 0.37
CA ARG A 42 14.47 -9.62 1.68
C ARG A 42 14.54 -8.61 2.83
N ARG A 43 15.51 -7.70 2.82
CA ARG A 43 15.66 -6.68 3.86
C ARG A 43 14.49 -5.72 3.93
N ASN A 44 13.90 -5.36 2.80
CA ASN A 44 12.70 -4.51 2.77
C ASN A 44 11.53 -5.08 3.58
N VAL A 45 11.49 -6.41 3.81
CA VAL A 45 10.48 -7.05 4.66
C VAL A 45 11.01 -7.23 6.09
N GLU A 46 12.24 -7.71 6.23
CA GLU A 46 12.85 -8.06 7.53
C GLU A 46 13.07 -6.82 8.40
N ASP A 47 13.53 -5.72 7.82
CA ASP A 47 13.82 -4.49 8.57
C ASP A 47 12.57 -3.88 9.18
N PHE A 48 11.40 -4.03 8.54
CA PHE A 48 10.13 -3.62 9.15
C PHE A 48 9.80 -4.38 10.43
N GLN A 49 10.26 -5.62 10.59
CA GLN A 49 10.02 -6.40 11.80
C GLN A 49 10.79 -5.87 13.01
N SER A 50 11.87 -5.13 12.77
CA SER A 50 12.63 -4.47 13.84
C SER A 50 11.98 -3.18 14.36
N ILE A 51 11.07 -2.58 13.59
CA ILE A 51 10.38 -1.34 13.94
C ILE A 51 9.26 -1.66 14.93
N ARG A 52 9.28 -1.01 16.08
CA ARG A 52 8.27 -1.17 17.12
C ARG A 52 7.48 0.11 17.28
N VAL A 53 6.15 -0.01 17.24
CA VAL A 53 5.25 1.11 17.51
C VAL A 53 5.05 1.19 19.02
N ARG A 54 5.40 2.35 19.62
CA ARG A 54 5.14 2.63 21.03
C ARG A 54 3.71 3.10 21.20
N GLN A 55 2.90 2.31 21.88
CA GLN A 55 1.54 2.72 22.21
C GLN A 55 1.53 3.75 23.33
N HIS A 56 0.68 4.75 23.21
CA HIS A 56 0.35 5.70 24.25
C HIS A 56 -1.13 5.56 24.61
N VAL A 57 -1.41 5.13 25.82
CA VAL A 57 -2.78 5.04 26.34
C VAL A 57 -3.22 6.38 26.97
N MET A 58 -4.52 6.64 27.00
CA MET A 58 -5.14 7.82 27.58
C MET A 58 -4.62 9.16 26.99
N ARG A 59 -4.25 9.15 25.71
CA ARG A 59 -3.96 10.36 24.95
C ARG A 59 -5.17 10.74 24.12
N ASP A 60 -5.47 12.02 24.08
CA ASP A 60 -6.43 12.57 23.13
C ASP A 60 -5.91 12.37 21.70
N VAL A 61 -6.72 11.76 20.86
CA VAL A 61 -6.47 11.47 19.44
C VAL A 61 -7.49 12.15 18.54
N SER A 62 -8.19 13.15 19.06
CA SER A 62 -9.21 13.90 18.33
C SER A 62 -8.64 14.74 17.19
N ASP A 63 -7.39 15.17 17.30
CA ASP A 63 -6.69 15.94 16.27
C ASP A 63 -5.41 15.24 15.82
N ILE A 64 -5.53 14.47 14.75
CA ILE A 64 -4.39 13.76 14.15
C ILE A 64 -4.06 14.40 12.80
N ASP A 65 -2.93 15.08 12.74
CA ASP A 65 -2.36 15.57 11.49
C ASP A 65 -1.24 14.64 11.00
N THR A 66 -1.45 14.04 9.82
CA THR A 66 -0.47 13.20 9.14
C THR A 66 0.22 13.93 7.99
N SER A 67 -0.09 15.23 7.79
CA SER A 67 0.49 16.01 6.70
C SER A 67 2.00 16.22 6.89
N THR A 68 2.70 16.28 5.78
CA THR A 68 4.15 16.57 5.75
C THR A 68 4.52 17.26 4.45
N THR A 69 5.73 17.80 4.41
CA THR A 69 6.28 18.36 3.19
C THR A 69 7.21 17.35 2.53
N LEU A 70 6.91 16.97 1.29
CA LEU A 70 7.73 16.08 0.48
C LEU A 70 8.10 16.79 -0.81
N LEU A 71 9.41 16.92 -1.09
CA LEU A 71 9.95 17.60 -2.29
C LEU A 71 9.37 19.01 -2.51
N GLY A 72 9.09 19.75 -1.43
CA GLY A 72 8.53 21.11 -1.50
C GLY A 72 6.98 21.16 -1.59
N GLU A 73 6.32 20.03 -1.74
CA GLU A 73 4.86 19.92 -1.80
C GLU A 73 4.28 19.40 -0.49
N THR A 74 3.17 19.97 -0.03
CA THR A 74 2.45 19.48 1.15
C THR A 74 1.58 18.29 0.78
N VAL A 75 1.85 17.14 1.39
CA VAL A 75 1.09 15.90 1.21
C VAL A 75 0.30 15.54 2.45
N ALA A 76 -0.86 14.93 2.28
CA ALA A 76 -1.75 14.59 3.40
C ALA A 76 -1.20 13.47 4.31
N MET A 77 -0.27 12.67 3.82
CA MET A 77 0.42 11.62 4.59
C MET A 77 1.78 11.32 3.96
N PRO A 78 2.78 10.84 4.73
CA PRO A 78 4.14 10.53 4.26
C PRO A 78 4.20 9.19 3.51
N VAL A 79 3.31 8.99 2.52
CA VAL A 79 3.25 7.77 1.71
C VAL A 79 3.23 8.14 0.24
N VAL A 80 4.09 7.52 -0.53
CA VAL A 80 4.18 7.68 -1.98
C VAL A 80 4.03 6.33 -2.66
N LEU A 81 3.15 6.24 -3.65
CA LEU A 81 3.10 5.08 -4.53
C LEU A 81 4.23 5.18 -5.54
N ALA A 82 5.17 4.24 -5.47
CA ALA A 82 6.25 4.15 -6.44
C ALA A 82 5.72 3.80 -7.83
N PRO A 83 6.37 4.28 -8.90
CA PRO A 83 6.04 3.85 -10.25
C PRO A 83 6.34 2.35 -10.42
N VAL A 84 5.42 1.63 -11.04
CA VAL A 84 5.57 0.21 -11.35
C VAL A 84 5.67 0.05 -12.85
N GLY A 85 6.79 -0.54 -13.32
CA GLY A 85 6.99 -0.84 -14.74
C GLY A 85 5.93 -1.79 -15.27
N MET A 86 5.45 -1.55 -16.48
CA MET A 86 4.47 -2.39 -17.17
C MET A 86 3.17 -2.66 -16.39
N ALA A 87 2.74 -1.73 -15.52
CA ALA A 87 1.54 -1.90 -14.69
C ALA A 87 0.28 -2.28 -15.48
N GLY A 88 0.17 -1.81 -16.72
CA GLY A 88 -0.92 -2.17 -17.64
C GLY A 88 -0.97 -3.65 -18.05
N LEU A 89 0.14 -4.39 -17.95
CA LEU A 89 0.20 -5.84 -18.22
C LEU A 89 -0.33 -6.67 -17.03
N TYR A 90 -0.20 -6.16 -15.81
CA TYR A 90 -0.67 -6.85 -14.60
C TYR A 90 -2.15 -6.59 -14.34
N SER A 91 -2.59 -5.38 -14.64
CA SER A 91 -3.97 -4.97 -14.46
C SER A 91 -4.38 -3.96 -15.52
N ARG A 92 -5.53 -4.17 -16.13
CA ARG A 92 -6.07 -3.23 -17.12
C ARG A 92 -6.16 -1.82 -16.52
N ARG A 93 -5.45 -0.85 -17.12
CA ARG A 93 -5.34 0.54 -16.62
C ARG A 93 -4.80 0.61 -15.19
N GLY A 94 -3.80 -0.21 -14.85
CA GLY A 94 -3.23 -0.31 -13.50
C GLY A 94 -2.75 1.04 -12.96
N GLU A 95 -2.09 1.84 -13.79
CA GLU A 95 -1.60 3.18 -13.43
C GLU A 95 -2.76 4.12 -13.05
N LEU A 96 -3.84 4.10 -13.82
CA LEU A 96 -5.02 4.94 -13.55
C LEU A 96 -5.74 4.51 -12.28
N GLN A 97 -5.81 3.21 -12.00
CA GLN A 97 -6.38 2.67 -10.75
C GLN A 97 -5.55 3.09 -9.54
N ALA A 98 -4.21 2.99 -9.63
CA ALA A 98 -3.30 3.41 -8.57
C ALA A 98 -3.43 4.92 -8.28
N MET A 99 -3.47 5.75 -9.31
CA MET A 99 -3.65 7.20 -9.17
C MET A 99 -4.99 7.54 -8.50
N ARG A 100 -6.09 6.90 -8.91
CA ARG A 100 -7.41 7.11 -8.29
C ARG A 100 -7.44 6.65 -6.83
N ALA A 101 -6.80 5.52 -6.50
CA ALA A 101 -6.71 5.02 -5.13
C ALA A 101 -5.92 5.99 -4.25
N SER A 102 -4.81 6.53 -4.75
CA SER A 102 -4.01 7.54 -4.05
C SER A 102 -4.81 8.81 -3.76
N ASP A 103 -5.58 9.31 -4.74
CA ASP A 103 -6.40 10.50 -4.58
C ASP A 103 -7.56 10.28 -3.58
N VAL A 104 -8.19 9.11 -3.59
CA VAL A 104 -9.23 8.74 -2.61
C VAL A 104 -8.64 8.63 -1.20
N ALA A 105 -7.47 8.00 -1.04
CA ALA A 105 -6.80 7.88 0.24
C ALA A 105 -6.44 9.27 0.81
N ALA A 106 -5.85 10.15 0.00
CA ALA A 106 -5.52 11.51 0.41
C ALA A 106 -6.75 12.32 0.84
N ARG A 107 -7.89 12.15 0.16
CA ARG A 107 -9.17 12.80 0.54
C ARG A 107 -9.78 12.19 1.80
N LEU A 108 -9.68 10.88 1.98
CA LEU A 108 -10.20 10.19 3.17
C LEU A 108 -9.49 10.67 4.44
N PHE A 109 -8.17 10.77 4.41
CA PHE A 109 -7.40 11.28 5.54
C PHE A 109 -7.72 12.74 5.87
N ARG A 110 -7.88 13.59 4.86
CA ARG A 110 -8.36 14.97 5.06
C ARG A 110 -9.77 15.04 5.66
N ARG A 111 -10.68 14.14 5.29
CA ARG A 111 -12.04 14.09 5.83
C ARG A 111 -12.07 13.62 7.28
N ILE A 112 -11.25 12.65 7.66
CA ILE A 112 -11.15 12.18 9.04
C ILE A 112 -10.68 13.32 9.93
N ALA A 113 -9.63 14.04 9.55
CA ALA A 113 -9.15 15.21 10.27
C ALA A 113 -10.21 16.31 10.42
N LEU A 114 -11.02 16.58 9.39
CA LEU A 114 -12.09 17.58 9.45
C LEU A 114 -13.31 17.16 10.29
N GLN A 115 -13.68 15.87 10.30
CA GLN A 115 -14.81 15.39 11.12
C GLN A 115 -14.49 15.36 12.61
N VAL A 116 -13.25 15.17 12.99
CA VAL A 116 -12.81 15.17 14.37
C VAL A 116 -12.83 16.60 14.94
N ASN A 117 -12.58 17.62 14.11
CA ASN A 117 -12.60 19.03 14.51
C ASN A 117 -14.00 19.69 14.57
N SER A 118 -15.06 18.94 14.23
CA SER A 118 -16.43 19.46 14.19
C SER A 118 -17.32 18.98 15.35
N GLN A 119 -16.76 18.32 16.34
CA GLN A 119 -17.41 17.94 17.61
C GLN A 119 -16.79 18.67 18.79
#